data_080fa5eef657e4aa98462e9562b4f7c2
#
_entry.id   080fa5eef657e4aa98462e9562b4f7c2
#
_cell.length_a   1.000
_cell.length_b   1.000
_cell.length_c   1.000
_cell.angle_alpha   90.00
_cell.angle_beta   90.00
_cell.angle_gamma   90.00
#
_symmetry.space_group_name_H-M   'P 1'
#
loop_
_entity.id
_entity.type
_entity.pdbx_description
1 polymer ?
#
loop_
_entity_poly.entity_id
_entity_poly.type
_entity_poly.pdbx_seq_one_letter_code
_entity_poly.pdbx_strand_id
1 'polypeptide(L)'
;LIIPSLPEPCLPNINNTYNLVVTGIGGTGVVTIGALLAMAAYLDGKGAGMMEMAGLAQKGGAVHIHCRISKKPEDINAIRVATSEADAVIGGDLVTTAGSRILSLMQNGRSKAVVNGHETITGEFTRDSKFSIPSDQLLLAIEAKIGSNSVKFHDFSELSRKMLGDSIYANIMILGAAWQNGMVPLSMAALKRAIELNGTNVESNIKAFQL
;
A
#
# COMPACT_ATOMS: atom_id res chain seq x y z
N LEU A 1 24.81 6.12 -1.16
CA LEU A 1 23.67 7.00 -0.99
C LEU A 1 23.55 7.38 0.48
N ILE A 2 23.59 8.66 0.81
CA ILE A 2 23.35 9.14 2.19
C ILE A 2 21.85 9.36 2.29
N ILE A 3 21.15 8.49 3.03
CA ILE A 3 19.74 8.65 3.32
C ILE A 3 19.63 9.66 4.46
N PRO A 4 18.95 10.79 4.28
CA PRO A 4 18.76 11.77 5.34
C PRO A 4 17.93 11.15 6.47
N SER A 5 18.28 11.45 7.72
CA SER A 5 17.45 11.09 8.86
C SER A 5 16.20 11.95 8.85
N LEU A 6 15.06 11.33 8.57
CA LEU A 6 13.76 11.98 8.67
C LEU A 6 13.22 11.87 10.11
N PRO A 7 12.45 12.86 10.59
CA PRO A 7 11.79 12.76 11.88
C PRO A 7 10.77 11.61 11.87
N GLU A 8 10.58 10.96 13.02
CA GLU A 8 9.54 9.95 13.14
C GLU A 8 8.15 10.59 12.93
N PRO A 9 7.29 9.95 12.14
CA PRO A 9 5.95 10.45 11.91
C PRO A 9 5.08 10.30 13.16
N CYS A 10 4.06 11.15 13.27
CA CYS A 10 3.00 10.93 14.24
C CYS A 10 2.18 9.71 13.79
N LEU A 11 2.28 8.61 14.54
CA LEU A 11 1.53 7.40 14.22
C LEU A 11 0.03 7.60 14.45
N PRO A 12 -0.83 7.04 13.59
CA PRO A 12 -2.28 7.17 13.75
C PRO A 12 -2.76 6.38 14.98
N ASN A 13 -3.76 6.95 15.66
CA ASN A 13 -4.40 6.28 16.79
C ASN A 13 -5.30 5.13 16.32
N ILE A 14 -5.26 4.03 17.05
CA ILE A 14 -6.20 2.92 16.89
C ILE A 14 -7.29 3.08 17.94
N ASN A 15 -8.48 3.52 17.52
CA ASN A 15 -9.61 3.65 18.43
C ASN A 15 -10.29 2.29 18.68
N ASN A 16 -10.62 1.57 17.63
CA ASN A 16 -11.13 0.20 17.66
C ASN A 16 -10.29 -0.65 16.71
N THR A 17 -10.48 -0.44 15.40
CA THR A 17 -9.62 -1.02 14.35
C THR A 17 -9.12 0.09 13.45
N TYR A 18 -7.92 -0.07 12.93
CA TYR A 18 -7.35 0.75 11.86
C TYR A 18 -7.31 -0.08 10.58
N ASN A 19 -7.93 0.43 9.52
CA ASN A 19 -8.23 -0.33 8.32
C ASN A 19 -7.33 0.11 7.18
N LEU A 20 -6.39 -0.76 6.81
CA LEU A 20 -5.54 -0.58 5.63
C LEU A 20 -6.05 -1.43 4.47
N VAL A 21 -5.94 -0.87 3.27
CA VAL A 21 -6.15 -1.60 2.02
C VAL A 21 -4.89 -1.48 1.18
N VAL A 22 -4.32 -2.62 0.80
CA VAL A 22 -3.18 -2.68 -0.12
C VAL A 22 -3.68 -3.17 -1.46
N THR A 23 -3.32 -2.47 -2.52
CA THR A 23 -3.78 -2.80 -3.87
C THR A 23 -2.60 -2.94 -4.83
N GLY A 24 -2.79 -3.71 -5.88
CA GLY A 24 -1.80 -3.82 -6.94
C GLY A 24 -2.07 -4.97 -7.88
N ILE A 25 -1.08 -5.29 -8.70
CA ILE A 25 -1.14 -6.36 -9.68
C ILE A 25 -0.55 -7.63 -9.07
N GLY A 26 -1.19 -8.77 -9.30
CA GLY A 26 -0.72 -10.07 -8.84
C GLY A 26 0.70 -10.38 -9.36
N GLY A 27 1.56 -10.89 -8.48
CA GLY A 27 2.96 -11.18 -8.77
C GLY A 27 3.93 -10.02 -8.58
N THR A 28 3.47 -8.81 -8.23
CA THR A 28 4.35 -7.63 -8.00
C THR A 28 4.76 -7.43 -6.54
N GLY A 29 4.47 -8.38 -5.64
CA GLY A 29 4.85 -8.30 -4.23
C GLY A 29 3.82 -7.63 -3.32
N VAL A 30 2.60 -7.39 -3.78
CA VAL A 30 1.50 -6.81 -2.97
C VAL A 30 1.21 -7.66 -1.74
N VAL A 31 1.20 -9.00 -1.89
CA VAL A 31 0.98 -9.95 -0.80
C VAL A 31 2.05 -9.83 0.28
N THR A 32 3.29 -9.57 -0.12
CA THR A 32 4.40 -9.36 0.82
C THR A 32 4.14 -8.16 1.73
N ILE A 33 3.58 -7.05 1.21
CA ILE A 33 3.25 -5.88 2.03
C ILE A 33 2.22 -6.25 3.10
N GLY A 34 1.18 -7.00 2.75
CA GLY A 34 0.20 -7.49 3.72
C GLY A 34 0.84 -8.34 4.82
N ALA A 35 1.71 -9.29 4.43
CA ALA A 35 2.42 -10.15 5.38
C ALA A 35 3.34 -9.34 6.31
N LEU A 36 4.05 -8.34 5.79
CA LEU A 36 4.89 -7.45 6.59
C LEU A 36 4.08 -6.63 7.60
N LEU A 37 2.92 -6.11 7.20
CA LEU A 37 2.01 -5.38 8.09
C LEU A 37 1.49 -6.28 9.22
N ALA A 38 1.06 -7.51 8.91
CA ALA A 38 0.58 -8.46 9.90
C ALA A 38 1.69 -8.87 10.88
N MET A 39 2.90 -9.16 10.37
CA MET A 39 4.05 -9.51 11.20
C MET A 39 4.47 -8.33 12.09
N ALA A 40 4.53 -7.12 11.55
CA ALA A 40 4.88 -5.93 12.32
C ALA A 40 3.84 -5.63 13.41
N ALA A 41 2.55 -5.83 13.13
CA ALA A 41 1.50 -5.69 14.15
C ALA A 41 1.70 -6.69 15.29
N TYR A 42 2.02 -7.95 14.98
CA TYR A 42 2.34 -8.97 15.98
C TYR A 42 3.55 -8.57 16.84
N LEU A 43 4.62 -8.07 16.20
CA LEU A 43 5.85 -7.61 16.89
C LEU A 43 5.60 -6.40 17.79
N ASP A 44 4.65 -5.53 17.43
CA ASP A 44 4.19 -4.40 18.26
C ASP A 44 3.19 -4.80 19.36
N GLY A 45 2.90 -6.10 19.52
CA GLY A 45 1.92 -6.61 20.48
C GLY A 45 0.47 -6.23 20.13
N LYS A 46 0.19 -5.99 18.85
CA LYS A 46 -1.13 -5.61 18.33
C LYS A 46 -1.80 -6.79 17.63
N GLY A 47 -3.13 -6.72 17.48
CA GLY A 47 -3.89 -7.64 16.64
C GLY A 47 -3.81 -7.25 15.17
N ALA A 48 -3.77 -8.24 14.28
CA ALA A 48 -3.91 -8.05 12.85
C ALA A 48 -4.81 -9.13 12.24
N GLY A 49 -5.78 -8.69 11.44
CA GLY A 49 -6.57 -9.55 10.57
C GLY A 49 -6.28 -9.21 9.12
N MET A 50 -5.95 -10.22 8.31
CA MET A 50 -5.62 -10.02 6.90
C MET A 50 -6.46 -10.91 6.00
N MET A 51 -6.98 -10.36 4.92
CA MET A 51 -7.69 -11.09 3.88
C MET A 51 -7.21 -10.64 2.50
N GLU A 52 -6.75 -11.60 1.73
CA GLU A 52 -6.40 -11.41 0.33
C GLU A 52 -7.62 -11.69 -0.57
N MET A 53 -7.85 -10.80 -1.53
CA MET A 53 -8.85 -10.96 -2.58
C MET A 53 -8.15 -10.81 -3.93
N ALA A 54 -7.94 -11.92 -4.60
CA ALA A 54 -7.40 -11.95 -5.96
C ALA A 54 -8.54 -11.96 -6.98
N GLY A 55 -8.35 -11.26 -8.12
CA GLY A 55 -9.20 -11.42 -9.29
C GLY A 55 -9.05 -12.80 -9.92
N LEU A 56 -10.00 -13.20 -10.76
CA LEU A 56 -10.00 -14.52 -11.43
C LEU A 56 -8.89 -14.69 -12.49
N ALA A 57 -8.12 -13.64 -12.79
CA ALA A 57 -7.01 -13.72 -13.72
C ALA A 57 -5.82 -14.47 -13.07
N GLN A 58 -5.34 -15.53 -13.72
CA GLN A 58 -4.25 -16.36 -13.21
C GLN A 58 -2.89 -15.62 -13.10
N LYS A 59 -2.66 -14.56 -13.89
CA LYS A 59 -1.49 -13.67 -13.83
C LYS A 59 -1.90 -12.25 -14.19
N GLY A 60 -1.30 -11.26 -13.51
CA GLY A 60 -1.55 -9.85 -13.81
C GLY A 60 -2.94 -9.34 -13.43
N GLY A 61 -3.71 -10.10 -12.65
CA GLY A 61 -5.01 -9.67 -12.13
C GLY A 61 -4.86 -8.71 -10.95
N ALA A 62 -5.91 -7.92 -10.71
CA ALA A 62 -5.97 -7.05 -9.55
C ALA A 62 -5.97 -7.87 -8.25
N VAL A 63 -5.11 -7.48 -7.31
CA VAL A 63 -5.04 -8.04 -5.97
C VAL A 63 -5.34 -6.95 -4.96
N HIS A 64 -6.21 -7.25 -4.01
CA HIS A 64 -6.55 -6.36 -2.92
C HIS A 64 -6.34 -7.10 -1.60
N ILE A 65 -5.65 -6.46 -0.67
CA ILE A 65 -5.46 -6.99 0.67
C ILE A 65 -6.15 -6.05 1.64
N HIS A 66 -7.07 -6.58 2.42
CA HIS A 66 -7.64 -5.90 3.56
C HIS A 66 -6.83 -6.29 4.78
N CYS A 67 -6.28 -5.29 5.49
CA CYS A 67 -5.54 -5.49 6.72
C CYS A 67 -6.19 -4.62 7.81
N ARG A 68 -6.70 -5.25 8.85
CA ARG A 68 -7.26 -4.56 10.02
C ARG A 68 -6.31 -4.73 11.19
N ILE A 69 -5.91 -3.61 11.79
CA ILE A 69 -5.01 -3.56 12.94
C ILE A 69 -5.79 -3.05 14.15
N SER A 70 -5.65 -3.71 15.28
CA SER A 70 -6.30 -3.37 16.54
C SER A 70 -5.29 -3.38 17.68
N LYS A 71 -5.68 -2.82 18.83
CA LYS A 71 -4.84 -2.86 20.03
C LYS A 71 -4.67 -4.28 20.55
N LYS A 72 -5.70 -5.11 20.41
CA LYS A 72 -5.71 -6.51 20.85
C LYS A 72 -6.31 -7.40 19.77
N PRO A 73 -5.84 -8.65 19.59
CA PRO A 73 -6.39 -9.56 18.59
C PRO A 73 -7.91 -9.78 18.71
N GLU A 74 -8.44 -9.77 19.93
CA GLU A 74 -9.85 -10.01 20.24
C GLU A 74 -10.78 -8.88 19.70
N ASP A 75 -10.23 -7.71 19.42
CA ASP A 75 -11.01 -6.57 18.90
C ASP A 75 -11.32 -6.70 17.40
N ILE A 76 -10.75 -7.71 16.71
CA ILE A 76 -10.97 -7.95 15.29
C ILE A 76 -12.13 -8.93 15.09
N ASN A 77 -13.34 -8.41 14.91
CA ASN A 77 -14.54 -9.22 14.70
C ASN A 77 -14.79 -9.58 13.23
N ALA A 78 -14.25 -8.81 12.29
CA ALA A 78 -14.35 -9.04 10.86
C ALA A 78 -13.08 -8.56 10.19
N ILE A 79 -12.60 -9.29 9.17
CA ILE A 79 -11.34 -8.95 8.49
C ILE A 79 -11.60 -8.01 7.30
N ARG A 80 -12.76 -8.16 6.65
CA ARG A 80 -13.10 -7.34 5.50
C ARG A 80 -13.36 -5.88 5.90
N VAL A 81 -12.68 -4.94 5.25
CA VAL A 81 -12.96 -3.51 5.36
C VAL A 81 -14.28 -3.21 4.66
N ALA A 82 -15.21 -2.57 5.33
CA ALA A 82 -16.50 -2.21 4.78
C ALA A 82 -16.44 -0.91 3.94
N THR A 83 -17.52 -0.61 3.25
CA THR A 83 -17.67 0.62 2.45
C THR A 83 -17.42 1.84 3.33
N SER A 84 -16.61 2.78 2.85
CA SER A 84 -16.25 4.03 3.54
C SER A 84 -15.47 3.84 4.85
N GLU A 85 -14.87 2.68 5.08
CA GLU A 85 -14.15 2.38 6.33
C GLU A 85 -12.62 2.30 6.19
N ALA A 86 -12.05 2.44 4.99
CA ALA A 86 -10.61 2.47 4.84
C ALA A 86 -10.01 3.74 5.48
N ASP A 87 -9.05 3.57 6.37
CA ASP A 87 -8.28 4.67 6.96
C ASP A 87 -7.08 5.02 6.06
N ALA A 88 -6.43 4.00 5.49
CA ALA A 88 -5.31 4.17 4.57
C ALA A 88 -5.37 3.20 3.38
N VAL A 89 -4.93 3.68 2.22
CA VAL A 89 -4.78 2.88 0.99
C VAL A 89 -3.33 2.96 0.52
N ILE A 90 -2.70 1.80 0.37
CA ILE A 90 -1.35 1.65 -0.19
C ILE A 90 -1.51 1.08 -1.59
N GLY A 91 -1.43 1.96 -2.60
CA GLY A 91 -1.70 1.64 -3.99
C GLY A 91 -0.43 1.29 -4.77
N GLY A 92 -0.15 0.02 -4.96
CA GLY A 92 0.97 -0.45 -5.79
C GLY A 92 0.73 -0.24 -7.30
N ASP A 93 -0.51 0.02 -7.70
CA ASP A 93 -0.93 0.27 -9.08
C ASP A 93 -2.12 1.23 -9.13
N LEU A 94 -2.06 2.22 -10.03
CA LEU A 94 -3.05 3.27 -10.13
C LEU A 94 -4.42 2.73 -10.63
N VAL A 95 -4.40 1.86 -11.63
CA VAL A 95 -5.64 1.31 -12.25
C VAL A 95 -6.42 0.52 -11.21
N THR A 96 -5.73 -0.35 -10.47
CA THR A 96 -6.33 -1.15 -9.41
C THR A 96 -6.86 -0.27 -8.28
N THR A 97 -6.10 0.74 -7.88
CA THR A 97 -6.47 1.65 -6.78
C THR A 97 -7.66 2.53 -7.13
N ALA A 98 -7.76 3.02 -8.36
CA ALA A 98 -8.89 3.82 -8.85
C ALA A 98 -10.13 2.98 -9.23
N GLY A 99 -10.04 1.66 -9.11
CA GLY A 99 -11.17 0.77 -9.37
C GLY A 99 -12.34 1.05 -8.42
N SER A 100 -13.57 0.93 -8.93
CA SER A 100 -14.81 1.27 -8.20
C SER A 100 -14.92 0.56 -6.84
N ARG A 101 -14.45 -0.70 -6.76
CA ARG A 101 -14.41 -1.47 -5.51
C ARG A 101 -13.55 -0.79 -4.45
N ILE A 102 -12.36 -0.32 -4.80
CA ILE A 102 -11.43 0.33 -3.85
C ILE A 102 -11.93 1.73 -3.52
N LEU A 103 -12.38 2.49 -4.51
CA LEU A 103 -12.99 3.80 -4.27
C LEU A 103 -14.17 3.72 -3.31
N SER A 104 -14.98 2.66 -3.37
CA SER A 104 -16.11 2.48 -2.45
C SER A 104 -15.68 2.31 -0.98
N LEU A 105 -14.47 1.84 -0.72
CA LEU A 105 -13.93 1.68 0.64
C LEU A 105 -13.44 3.00 1.23
N MET A 106 -13.13 3.99 0.39
CA MET A 106 -12.58 5.28 0.80
C MET A 106 -13.68 6.28 1.18
N GLN A 107 -13.34 7.20 2.07
CA GLN A 107 -14.21 8.30 2.50
C GLN A 107 -13.42 9.59 2.68
N ASN A 108 -13.97 10.70 2.21
CA ASN A 108 -13.41 12.04 2.45
C ASN A 108 -13.37 12.35 3.95
N GLY A 109 -12.30 13.00 4.40
CA GLY A 109 -12.06 13.33 5.80
C GLY A 109 -11.57 12.17 6.67
N ARG A 110 -11.54 10.93 6.13
CA ARG A 110 -11.03 9.74 6.82
C ARG A 110 -9.83 9.13 6.10
N SER A 111 -10.01 8.78 4.82
CA SER A 111 -9.05 7.99 4.07
C SER A 111 -7.87 8.85 3.59
N LYS A 112 -6.68 8.27 3.64
CA LYS A 112 -5.46 8.78 2.99
C LYS A 112 -4.95 7.72 2.03
N ALA A 113 -4.26 8.14 0.95
CA ALA A 113 -3.69 7.21 -0.02
C ALA A 113 -2.26 7.59 -0.41
N VAL A 114 -1.40 6.58 -0.57
CA VAL A 114 -0.13 6.67 -1.29
C VAL A 114 -0.23 5.74 -2.49
N VAL A 115 0.00 6.24 -3.69
CA VAL A 115 -0.24 5.50 -4.93
C VAL A 115 0.97 5.56 -5.84
N ASN A 116 1.35 4.41 -6.38
CA ASN A 116 2.36 4.32 -7.43
C ASN A 116 1.78 4.81 -8.76
N GLY A 117 2.41 5.83 -9.30
CA GLY A 117 2.05 6.43 -10.59
C GLY A 117 2.65 5.73 -11.80
N HIS A 118 3.38 4.62 -11.59
CA HIS A 118 3.97 3.91 -12.71
C HIS A 118 2.91 3.32 -13.62
N GLU A 119 2.97 3.65 -14.91
CA GLU A 119 2.07 3.11 -15.91
C GLU A 119 2.53 1.70 -16.32
N THR A 120 1.81 0.70 -15.86
CA THR A 120 2.04 -0.69 -16.30
C THR A 120 1.13 -0.97 -17.49
N ILE A 121 1.73 -1.29 -18.62
CA ILE A 121 1.01 -1.68 -19.85
C ILE A 121 0.20 -2.95 -19.54
N THR A 122 -1.12 -2.85 -19.57
CA THR A 122 -2.03 -3.97 -19.33
C THR A 122 -2.26 -4.79 -20.61
N GLY A 123 -2.86 -5.97 -20.48
CA GLY A 123 -3.18 -6.82 -21.64
C GLY A 123 -4.14 -6.19 -22.67
N GLU A 124 -4.78 -5.05 -22.36
CA GLU A 124 -5.61 -4.30 -23.31
C GLU A 124 -4.78 -3.60 -24.39
N PHE A 125 -3.53 -3.22 -24.10
CA PHE A 125 -2.60 -2.69 -25.07
C PHE A 125 -2.34 -3.67 -26.25
N THR A 126 -2.42 -4.96 -26.00
CA THR A 126 -2.26 -5.97 -27.06
C THR A 126 -3.44 -6.00 -28.04
N ARG A 127 -4.58 -5.43 -27.67
CA ARG A 127 -5.79 -5.34 -28.49
C ARG A 127 -5.91 -4.00 -29.21
N ASP A 128 -5.38 -2.94 -28.63
CA ASP A 128 -5.37 -1.59 -29.20
C ASP A 128 -4.02 -0.92 -28.97
N SER A 129 -3.22 -0.80 -30.01
CA SER A 129 -1.89 -0.17 -29.98
C SER A 129 -1.92 1.34 -29.72
N LYS A 130 -3.11 1.98 -29.74
CA LYS A 130 -3.31 3.39 -29.42
C LYS A 130 -3.87 3.59 -28.00
N PHE A 131 -4.09 2.49 -27.26
CA PHE A 131 -4.57 2.58 -25.89
C PHE A 131 -3.50 3.24 -25.00
N SER A 132 -3.85 4.32 -24.33
CA SER A 132 -3.09 4.92 -23.24
C SER A 132 -3.90 4.84 -21.97
N ILE A 133 -3.25 4.55 -20.85
CA ILE A 133 -3.90 4.56 -19.54
C ILE A 133 -4.28 6.01 -19.22
N PRO A 134 -5.54 6.34 -18.93
CA PRO A 134 -5.96 7.70 -18.59
C PRO A 134 -5.54 8.05 -17.15
N SER A 135 -4.23 8.05 -16.88
CA SER A 135 -3.66 8.19 -15.53
C SER A 135 -4.15 9.44 -14.80
N ASP A 136 -4.26 10.57 -15.51
CA ASP A 136 -4.79 11.81 -14.93
C ASP A 136 -6.24 11.66 -14.47
N GLN A 137 -7.08 10.96 -15.26
CA GLN A 137 -8.48 10.74 -14.90
C GLN A 137 -8.61 9.78 -13.71
N LEU A 138 -7.77 8.75 -13.66
CA LEU A 138 -7.75 7.80 -12.54
C LEU A 138 -7.29 8.48 -11.25
N LEU A 139 -6.25 9.30 -11.31
CA LEU A 139 -5.81 10.10 -10.17
C LEU A 139 -6.90 11.07 -9.71
N LEU A 140 -7.51 11.80 -10.65
CA LEU A 140 -8.63 12.69 -10.34
C LEU A 140 -9.81 11.96 -9.68
N ALA A 141 -10.09 10.71 -10.05
CA ALA A 141 -11.14 9.93 -9.40
C ALA A 141 -10.83 9.63 -7.93
N ILE A 142 -9.56 9.33 -7.61
CA ILE A 142 -9.11 9.14 -6.21
C ILE A 142 -9.18 10.47 -5.45
N GLU A 143 -8.68 11.55 -6.03
CA GLU A 143 -8.69 12.89 -5.43
C GLU A 143 -10.11 13.42 -5.19
N ALA A 144 -11.02 13.20 -6.14
CA ALA A 144 -12.43 13.55 -5.99
C ALA A 144 -13.09 12.76 -4.84
N LYS A 145 -12.62 11.53 -4.59
CA LYS A 145 -13.17 10.66 -3.53
C LYS A 145 -12.71 11.06 -2.14
N ILE A 146 -11.44 11.44 -1.94
CA ILE A 146 -10.87 11.68 -0.60
C ILE A 146 -10.21 13.05 -0.42
N GLY A 147 -10.15 13.86 -1.45
CA GLY A 147 -9.48 15.17 -1.46
C GLY A 147 -8.01 15.07 -1.88
N SER A 148 -7.55 16.01 -2.69
CA SER A 148 -6.18 16.03 -3.24
C SER A 148 -5.09 16.06 -2.16
N ASN A 149 -5.32 16.75 -1.04
CA ASN A 149 -4.37 16.81 0.07
C ASN A 149 -4.18 15.45 0.77
N SER A 150 -5.11 14.52 0.60
CA SER A 150 -5.09 13.18 1.20
C SER A 150 -4.43 12.13 0.30
N VAL A 151 -4.01 12.51 -0.91
CA VAL A 151 -3.36 11.63 -1.89
C VAL A 151 -1.89 12.02 -2.05
N LYS A 152 -0.99 11.03 -1.98
CA LYS A 152 0.41 11.13 -2.38
C LYS A 152 0.61 10.24 -3.61
N PHE A 153 1.10 10.82 -4.69
CA PHE A 153 1.24 10.17 -5.98
C PHE A 153 2.63 10.40 -6.54
N HIS A 154 3.39 9.31 -6.74
CA HIS A 154 4.75 9.36 -7.29
C HIS A 154 5.02 8.09 -8.09
N ASP A 155 5.89 8.15 -9.10
CA ASP A 155 6.41 6.96 -9.78
C ASP A 155 7.47 6.28 -8.91
N PHE A 156 7.00 5.44 -7.97
CA PHE A 156 7.88 4.67 -7.08
C PHE A 156 8.67 3.60 -7.84
N SER A 157 8.17 3.10 -8.96
CA SER A 157 8.88 2.11 -9.76
C SER A 157 10.09 2.71 -10.44
N GLU A 158 9.96 3.91 -11.01
CA GLU A 158 11.10 4.62 -11.57
C GLU A 158 12.07 5.08 -10.48
N LEU A 159 11.55 5.61 -9.38
CA LEU A 159 12.36 6.03 -8.25
C LEU A 159 13.19 4.85 -7.69
N SER A 160 12.56 3.71 -7.47
CA SER A 160 13.21 2.49 -7.03
C SER A 160 14.30 2.03 -8.00
N ARG A 161 14.03 2.06 -9.31
CA ARG A 161 15.01 1.70 -10.33
C ARG A 161 16.22 2.64 -10.32
N LYS A 162 15.97 3.95 -10.18
CA LYS A 162 17.05 4.95 -10.11
C LYS A 162 17.90 4.86 -8.84
N MET A 163 17.27 4.60 -7.70
CA MET A 163 17.93 4.64 -6.39
C MET A 163 18.53 3.29 -5.98
N LEU A 164 17.91 2.17 -6.36
CA LEU A 164 18.26 0.81 -5.93
C LEU A 164 18.58 -0.14 -7.09
N GLY A 165 18.44 0.31 -8.33
CA GLY A 165 18.77 -0.47 -9.53
C GLY A 165 17.65 -1.40 -10.03
N ASP A 166 16.55 -1.54 -9.27
CA ASP A 166 15.44 -2.42 -9.65
C ASP A 166 14.09 -1.87 -9.15
N SER A 167 13.06 -2.02 -9.94
CA SER A 167 11.68 -1.64 -9.58
C SER A 167 11.00 -2.62 -8.63
N ILE A 168 11.58 -3.80 -8.37
CA ILE A 168 11.04 -4.79 -7.44
C ILE A 168 10.88 -4.24 -6.01
N TYR A 169 11.65 -3.22 -5.64
CA TYR A 169 11.60 -2.59 -4.33
C TYR A 169 10.52 -1.49 -4.21
N ALA A 170 9.78 -1.18 -5.29
CA ALA A 170 8.80 -0.10 -5.31
C ALA A 170 7.72 -0.26 -4.23
N ASN A 171 7.21 -1.48 -4.01
CA ASN A 171 6.17 -1.72 -3.01
C ASN A 171 6.65 -1.46 -1.57
N ILE A 172 7.90 -1.81 -1.26
CA ILE A 172 8.48 -1.51 0.05
C ILE A 172 8.71 0.00 0.20
N MET A 173 9.11 0.69 -0.86
CA MET A 173 9.26 2.14 -0.87
C MET A 173 7.90 2.84 -0.67
N ILE A 174 6.81 2.34 -1.28
CA ILE A 174 5.46 2.85 -1.05
C ILE A 174 5.04 2.63 0.42
N LEU A 175 5.37 1.49 1.01
CA LEU A 175 5.11 1.22 2.43
C LEU A 175 5.86 2.22 3.33
N GLY A 176 7.13 2.51 3.03
CA GLY A 176 7.92 3.52 3.73
C GLY A 176 7.30 4.91 3.61
N ALA A 177 6.89 5.31 2.41
CA ALA A 177 6.21 6.57 2.17
C ALA A 177 4.87 6.66 2.93
N ALA A 178 4.08 5.58 2.95
CA ALA A 178 2.84 5.52 3.73
C ALA A 178 3.10 5.67 5.23
N TRP A 179 4.12 4.99 5.75
CA TRP A 179 4.52 5.09 7.15
C TRP A 179 4.97 6.51 7.49
N GLN A 180 5.85 7.11 6.69
CA GLN A 180 6.36 8.48 6.91
C GLN A 180 5.24 9.53 6.86
N ASN A 181 4.18 9.29 6.10
CA ASN A 181 2.99 10.16 6.06
C ASN A 181 1.99 9.88 7.19
N GLY A 182 2.35 9.09 8.20
CA GLY A 182 1.49 8.79 9.35
C GLY A 182 0.24 7.98 8.97
N MET A 183 0.38 7.05 8.02
CA MET A 183 -0.73 6.22 7.53
C MET A 183 -0.69 4.77 8.03
N VAL A 184 0.35 4.39 8.76
CA VAL A 184 0.54 3.03 9.26
C VAL A 184 0.72 3.08 10.79
N PRO A 185 -0.15 2.44 11.60
CA PRO A 185 -0.13 2.53 13.06
C PRO A 185 0.87 1.56 13.70
N LEU A 186 2.04 1.39 13.09
CA LEU A 186 3.06 0.43 13.53
C LEU A 186 4.40 1.14 13.71
N SER A 187 5.22 0.67 14.65
CA SER A 187 6.53 1.24 14.89
C SER A 187 7.52 0.94 13.75
N MET A 188 8.48 1.84 13.53
CA MET A 188 9.58 1.62 12.59
C MET A 188 10.35 0.35 12.96
N ALA A 189 10.58 0.11 14.25
CA ALA A 189 11.31 -1.05 14.73
C ALA A 189 10.61 -2.36 14.33
N ALA A 190 9.27 -2.43 14.50
CA ALA A 190 8.49 -3.60 14.12
C ALA A 190 8.47 -3.82 12.61
N LEU A 191 8.31 -2.75 11.82
CA LEU A 191 8.35 -2.84 10.35
C LEU A 191 9.69 -3.32 9.83
N LYS A 192 10.80 -2.75 10.33
CA LYS A 192 12.16 -3.21 9.97
C LYS A 192 12.38 -4.68 10.37
N ARG A 193 11.96 -5.05 11.57
CA ARG A 193 12.09 -6.43 12.03
C ARG A 193 11.25 -7.40 11.19
N ALA A 194 10.07 -7.00 10.75
CA ALA A 194 9.26 -7.79 9.83
C ALA A 194 9.97 -7.99 8.47
N ILE A 195 10.62 -6.95 7.92
CA ILE A 195 11.43 -7.05 6.70
C ILE A 195 12.59 -8.03 6.89
N GLU A 196 13.30 -7.96 8.02
CA GLU A 196 14.38 -8.89 8.35
C GLU A 196 13.89 -10.34 8.42
N LEU A 197 12.76 -10.57 9.09
CA LEU A 197 12.16 -11.90 9.23
C LEU A 197 11.65 -12.48 7.91
N ASN A 198 11.22 -11.62 6.98
CA ASN A 198 10.86 -12.05 5.62
C ASN A 198 12.05 -12.63 4.85
N GLY A 199 13.28 -12.24 5.19
CA GLY A 199 14.51 -12.87 4.75
C GLY A 199 14.92 -12.63 3.29
N THR A 200 14.09 -11.93 2.50
CA THR A 200 14.34 -11.68 1.08
C THR A 200 15.01 -10.31 0.90
N ASN A 201 16.21 -10.27 0.30
CA ASN A 201 16.93 -9.02 -0.01
C ASN A 201 16.87 -7.98 1.11
N VAL A 202 17.11 -8.39 2.35
CA VAL A 202 16.84 -7.63 3.58
C VAL A 202 17.45 -6.23 3.52
N GLU A 203 18.74 -6.12 3.19
CA GLU A 203 19.44 -4.82 3.17
C GLU A 203 18.82 -3.85 2.16
N SER A 204 18.51 -4.32 0.94
CA SER A 204 17.89 -3.50 -0.10
C SER A 204 16.46 -3.11 0.26
N ASN A 205 15.69 -4.01 0.89
CA ASN A 205 14.34 -3.72 1.33
C ASN A 205 14.31 -2.72 2.50
N ILE A 206 15.25 -2.80 3.44
CA ILE A 206 15.39 -1.79 4.50
C ILE A 206 15.74 -0.43 3.90
N LYS A 207 16.67 -0.38 2.93
CA LYS A 207 16.99 0.87 2.22
C LYS A 207 15.77 1.42 1.47
N ALA A 208 15.03 0.57 0.77
CA ALA A 208 13.81 0.96 0.07
C ALA A 208 12.75 1.55 1.01
N PHE A 209 12.58 0.96 2.18
CA PHE A 209 11.67 1.45 3.21
C PHE A 209 12.06 2.82 3.76
N GLN A 210 13.37 3.14 3.79
CA GLN A 210 13.91 4.37 4.36
C GLN A 210 14.04 5.52 3.35
N LEU A 211 13.95 5.23 2.05
CA LEU A 211 14.01 6.22 0.96
C LEU A 211 12.67 6.91 0.74
#